data_c717d7740cd0bc2fd84f989494534dc9
#
_entry.id   c717d7740cd0bc2fd84f989494534dc9
#
_cell.length_a   1.000
_cell.length_b   1.000
_cell.length_c   1.000
_cell.angle_alpha   90.00
_cell.angle_beta   90.00
_cell.angle_gamma   90.00
#
_symmetry.space_group_name_H-M   'P 1'
#
loop_
_entity.id
_entity.type
_entity.pdbx_description
1 polymer ?
#
loop_
_entity_poly.entity_id
_entity_poly.type
_entity_poly.pdbx_seq_one_letter_code
_entity_poly.pdbx_strand_id
1 'polypeptide(L)'
;MLLLSLRGSLKALALSLLPLFFLACAPKPSLLLSSDPKLILLATPGFRFNDTGFVKHYNDKISVEIYSIGQVMLVLEIRSDSICLNGECHSKARVNEEIFGSKVAYETLLEEVIEGKDIFKGEGKLTEQGLIRQHLVSPDYDIVYERSLKGTLFRDRINKTALMIKEL
;
A
#
# COMPACT_ATOMS: atom_id res chain seq x y z
N MET A 1 -30.29 59.01 -17.25
CA MET A 1 -30.61 58.22 -16.04
C MET A 1 -30.65 56.70 -16.27
N LEU A 2 -30.01 56.18 -17.33
CA LEU A 2 -30.08 54.76 -17.70
C LEU A 2 -28.74 53.96 -17.47
N LEU A 3 -27.63 54.64 -17.18
CA LEU A 3 -26.29 54.04 -17.08
C LEU A 3 -25.92 53.54 -15.67
N LEU A 4 -26.67 53.93 -14.64
CA LEU A 4 -26.38 53.43 -13.24
C LEU A 4 -27.01 52.10 -12.92
N SER A 5 -28.01 51.62 -13.65
CA SER A 5 -28.69 50.34 -13.41
C SER A 5 -27.90 49.11 -13.87
N LEU A 6 -27.09 49.27 -14.93
CA LEU A 6 -26.28 48.13 -15.45
C LEU A 6 -25.10 47.74 -14.56
N ARG A 7 -24.52 48.66 -13.79
CA ARG A 7 -23.38 48.37 -12.91
C ARG A 7 -23.75 47.55 -11.66
N GLY A 8 -24.98 47.70 -11.17
CA GLY A 8 -25.50 46.96 -10.03
C GLY A 8 -25.77 45.48 -10.37
N SER A 9 -26.31 45.22 -11.58
CA SER A 9 -26.67 43.90 -12.05
C SER A 9 -25.42 43.01 -12.32
N LEU A 10 -24.32 43.63 -12.83
CA LEU A 10 -23.08 42.89 -13.08
C LEU A 10 -22.36 42.47 -11.79
N LYS A 11 -22.43 43.28 -10.73
CA LYS A 11 -21.87 42.95 -9.41
C LYS A 11 -22.66 41.87 -8.68
N ALA A 12 -23.97 41.88 -8.81
CA ALA A 12 -24.83 40.85 -8.24
C ALA A 12 -24.65 39.48 -8.95
N LEU A 13 -24.43 39.49 -10.27
CA LEU A 13 -24.16 38.29 -11.06
C LEU A 13 -22.79 37.68 -10.71
N ALA A 14 -21.76 38.49 -10.51
CA ALA A 14 -20.43 38.06 -10.13
C ALA A 14 -20.39 37.43 -8.71
N LEU A 15 -21.22 37.96 -7.79
CA LEU A 15 -21.29 37.45 -6.42
C LEU A 15 -22.06 36.14 -6.30
N SER A 16 -23.01 35.89 -7.21
CA SER A 16 -23.77 34.61 -7.23
C SER A 16 -23.01 33.44 -7.85
N LEU A 17 -21.97 33.68 -8.68
CA LEU A 17 -21.12 32.64 -9.29
C LEU A 17 -20.00 32.17 -8.37
N LEU A 18 -19.65 32.94 -7.33
CA LEU A 18 -18.56 32.55 -6.40
C LEU A 18 -18.78 31.25 -5.64
N PRO A 19 -19.98 30.90 -5.12
CA PRO A 19 -20.19 29.66 -4.38
C PRO A 19 -20.14 28.40 -5.26
N LEU A 20 -20.32 28.48 -6.59
CA LEU A 20 -20.25 27.30 -7.46
C LEU A 20 -18.84 26.71 -7.62
N PHE A 21 -17.79 27.50 -7.39
CA PHE A 21 -16.40 27.02 -7.47
C PHE A 21 -15.96 26.19 -6.26
N PHE A 22 -16.63 26.28 -5.11
CA PHE A 22 -16.30 25.52 -3.91
C PHE A 22 -16.90 24.09 -3.87
N LEU A 23 -17.78 23.76 -4.78
CA LEU A 23 -18.44 22.42 -4.84
C LEU A 23 -17.65 21.38 -5.65
N ALA A 24 -16.54 21.75 -6.32
CA ALA A 24 -15.88 20.90 -7.31
C ALA A 24 -14.79 19.97 -6.75
N CYS A 25 -14.46 20.02 -5.45
CA CYS A 25 -13.38 19.23 -4.86
C CYS A 25 -13.84 18.42 -3.64
N ALA A 26 -14.95 17.70 -3.73
CA ALA A 26 -15.26 16.69 -2.71
C ALA A 26 -14.31 15.49 -2.92
N PRO A 27 -13.48 15.09 -1.92
CA PRO A 27 -12.66 13.90 -2.04
C PRO A 27 -13.56 12.68 -2.27
N LYS A 28 -13.18 11.84 -3.22
CA LYS A 28 -13.91 10.62 -3.53
C LYS A 28 -13.91 9.72 -2.28
N PRO A 29 -15.05 9.24 -1.78
CA PRO A 29 -15.08 8.41 -0.59
C PRO A 29 -14.33 7.10 -0.84
N SER A 30 -13.47 6.71 0.09
CA SER A 30 -12.79 5.42 0.10
C SER A 30 -13.81 4.35 0.49
N LEU A 31 -14.07 3.40 -0.40
CA LEU A 31 -15.05 2.32 -0.20
C LEU A 31 -14.32 1.02 0.14
N LEU A 32 -14.64 0.43 1.28
CA LEU A 32 -14.13 -0.88 1.67
C LEU A 32 -14.75 -1.97 0.79
N LEU A 33 -13.92 -2.76 0.12
CA LEU A 33 -14.31 -3.87 -0.76
C LEU A 33 -14.20 -5.23 -0.06
N SER A 34 -13.08 -5.47 0.67
CA SER A 34 -12.90 -6.66 1.50
C SER A 34 -12.07 -6.36 2.76
N SER A 35 -12.18 -7.23 3.77
CA SER A 35 -11.38 -7.18 4.99
C SER A 35 -11.12 -8.60 5.46
N ASP A 36 -9.88 -9.06 5.30
CA ASP A 36 -9.48 -10.43 5.50
C ASP A 36 -8.53 -10.53 6.71
N PRO A 37 -8.88 -11.32 7.75
CA PRO A 37 -8.01 -11.53 8.90
C PRO A 37 -6.81 -12.39 8.49
N LYS A 38 -5.60 -11.97 8.91
CA LYS A 38 -4.33 -12.62 8.55
C LYS A 38 -3.40 -12.70 9.76
N LEU A 39 -2.49 -13.69 9.74
CA LEU A 39 -1.28 -13.64 10.53
C LEU A 39 -0.20 -12.93 9.71
N ILE A 40 0.35 -11.86 10.26
CA ILE A 40 1.29 -10.98 9.55
C ILE A 40 2.61 -10.97 10.31
N LEU A 41 3.70 -11.34 9.63
CA LEU A 41 5.05 -11.14 10.10
C LEU A 41 5.75 -10.14 9.19
N LEU A 42 6.29 -9.09 9.76
CA LEU A 42 7.20 -8.17 9.09
C LEU A 42 8.45 -8.02 9.94
N ALA A 43 9.59 -8.41 9.39
CA ALA A 43 10.88 -8.34 10.04
C ALA A 43 11.88 -7.66 9.12
N THR A 44 12.56 -6.65 9.64
CA THR A 44 13.69 -5.95 9.02
C THR A 44 14.83 -5.87 10.04
N PRO A 45 16.01 -5.40 9.67
CA PRO A 45 17.07 -5.15 10.65
C PRO A 45 16.67 -4.18 11.78
N GLY A 46 15.74 -3.27 11.54
CA GLY A 46 15.34 -2.20 12.48
C GLY A 46 14.10 -2.52 13.33
N PHE A 47 13.20 -3.39 12.87
CA PHE A 47 11.98 -3.71 13.60
C PHE A 47 11.41 -5.09 13.24
N ARG A 48 10.55 -5.59 14.11
CA ARG A 48 9.86 -6.87 13.90
C ARG A 48 8.46 -6.84 14.47
N PHE A 49 7.49 -7.22 13.64
CA PHE A 49 6.11 -7.52 14.03
C PHE A 49 5.80 -8.99 13.67
N ASN A 50 5.04 -9.66 14.53
CA ASN A 50 4.53 -11.00 14.26
C ASN A 50 3.23 -11.15 15.06
N ASP A 51 2.12 -10.75 14.48
CA ASP A 51 0.84 -10.72 15.17
C ASP A 51 -0.32 -10.86 14.16
N THR A 52 -1.53 -10.96 14.67
CA THR A 52 -2.74 -10.97 13.86
C THR A 52 -3.06 -9.57 13.35
N GLY A 53 -3.69 -9.51 12.20
CA GLY A 53 -4.06 -8.25 11.58
C GLY A 53 -5.13 -8.44 10.51
N PHE A 54 -5.36 -7.39 9.74
CA PHE A 54 -6.27 -7.39 8.61
C PHE A 54 -5.58 -6.86 7.36
N VAL A 55 -5.79 -7.52 6.24
CA VAL A 55 -5.55 -6.95 4.92
C VAL A 55 -6.89 -6.48 4.38
N LYS A 56 -7.02 -5.19 4.17
CA LYS A 56 -8.25 -4.53 3.71
C LYS A 56 -8.04 -3.96 2.31
N HIS A 57 -8.94 -4.28 1.41
CA HIS A 57 -8.94 -3.71 0.06
C HIS A 57 -9.99 -2.63 -0.02
N TYR A 58 -9.59 -1.47 -0.49
CA TYR A 58 -10.46 -0.34 -0.82
C TYR A 58 -10.41 -0.08 -2.33
N ASN A 59 -11.33 0.73 -2.82
CA ASN A 59 -11.34 1.14 -4.23
C ASN A 59 -10.14 2.03 -4.64
N ASP A 60 -9.39 2.57 -3.68
CA ASP A 60 -8.30 3.53 -3.88
C ASP A 60 -7.00 3.16 -3.15
N LYS A 61 -7.01 2.13 -2.30
CA LYS A 61 -5.83 1.71 -1.52
C LYS A 61 -5.96 0.28 -1.00
N ILE A 62 -4.83 -0.29 -0.60
CA ILE A 62 -4.74 -1.47 0.26
C ILE A 62 -4.31 -0.99 1.64
N SER A 63 -4.95 -1.50 2.70
CA SER A 63 -4.56 -1.22 4.09
C SER A 63 -4.19 -2.51 4.80
N VAL A 64 -3.04 -2.52 5.46
CA VAL A 64 -2.60 -3.61 6.34
C VAL A 64 -2.58 -3.07 7.76
N GLU A 65 -3.40 -3.63 8.61
CA GLU A 65 -3.50 -3.27 10.01
C GLU A 65 -2.98 -4.40 10.89
N ILE A 66 -2.00 -4.14 11.74
CA ILE A 66 -1.45 -5.11 12.69
C ILE A 66 -1.93 -4.73 14.09
N TYR A 67 -2.46 -5.71 14.81
CA TYR A 67 -2.99 -5.56 16.16
C TYR A 67 -2.10 -6.28 17.15
N SER A 68 -1.88 -5.67 18.32
CA SER A 68 -1.28 -6.33 19.46
C SER A 68 -2.07 -5.97 20.73
N ILE A 69 -2.43 -6.98 21.51
CA ILE A 69 -3.23 -6.85 22.76
C ILE A 69 -4.52 -6.02 22.53
N GLY A 70 -5.17 -6.24 21.35
CA GLY A 70 -6.43 -5.56 21.01
C GLY A 70 -6.29 -4.10 20.58
N GLN A 71 -5.06 -3.59 20.39
CA GLN A 71 -4.80 -2.23 19.91
C GLN A 71 -4.12 -2.28 18.53
N VAL A 72 -4.42 -1.30 17.68
CA VAL A 72 -3.74 -1.12 16.41
C VAL A 72 -2.32 -0.62 16.67
N MET A 73 -1.33 -1.42 16.31
CA MET A 73 0.09 -1.09 16.46
C MET A 73 0.69 -0.50 15.19
N LEU A 74 0.22 -0.96 14.03
CA LEU A 74 0.70 -0.49 12.75
C LEU A 74 -0.48 -0.41 11.77
N VAL A 75 -0.57 0.70 11.06
CA VAL A 75 -1.40 0.87 9.87
C VAL A 75 -0.49 1.21 8.71
N LEU A 76 -0.45 0.32 7.72
CA LEU A 76 0.25 0.54 6.47
C LEU A 76 -0.78 0.69 5.36
N GLU A 77 -0.79 1.81 4.66
CA GLU A 77 -1.67 2.05 3.52
C GLU A 77 -0.85 2.18 2.24
N ILE A 78 -1.16 1.36 1.25
CA ILE A 78 -0.56 1.43 -0.09
C ILE A 78 -1.57 2.09 -1.02
N ARG A 79 -1.22 3.26 -1.51
CA ARG A 79 -2.01 4.08 -2.44
C ARG A 79 -1.40 4.01 -3.84
N SER A 80 -2.00 4.67 -4.81
CA SER A 80 -1.49 4.70 -6.19
C SER A 80 -0.06 5.27 -6.29
N ASP A 81 0.26 6.30 -5.50
CA ASP A 81 1.48 7.11 -5.59
C ASP A 81 2.34 7.09 -4.32
N SER A 82 1.83 6.57 -3.22
CA SER A 82 2.47 6.66 -1.91
C SER A 82 2.21 5.43 -1.05
N ILE A 83 3.03 5.27 -0.01
CA ILE A 83 2.80 4.34 1.10
C ILE A 83 2.81 5.15 2.39
N CYS A 84 1.77 4.96 3.20
CA CYS A 84 1.64 5.65 4.47
C CYS A 84 1.81 4.65 5.63
N LEU A 85 2.61 5.01 6.62
CA LEU A 85 2.80 4.27 7.86
C LEU A 85 2.25 5.11 9.01
N ASN A 86 1.21 4.62 9.70
CA ASN A 86 0.52 5.33 10.78
C ASN A 86 0.12 6.77 10.41
N GLY A 87 -0.27 6.99 9.14
CA GLY A 87 -0.69 8.28 8.60
C GLY A 87 0.44 9.15 8.05
N GLU A 88 1.72 8.78 8.23
CA GLU A 88 2.86 9.46 7.60
C GLU A 88 3.15 8.85 6.24
N CYS A 89 3.03 9.64 5.18
CA CYS A 89 3.11 9.17 3.80
C CYS A 89 4.44 9.52 3.15
N HIS A 90 5.01 8.54 2.44
CA HIS A 90 6.25 8.67 1.68
C HIS A 90 6.08 8.09 0.27
N SER A 91 7.03 8.37 -0.63
CA SER A 91 7.04 7.75 -1.94
C SER A 91 7.18 6.22 -1.83
N LYS A 92 6.54 5.48 -2.74
CA LYS A 92 6.66 4.01 -2.78
C LYS A 92 8.11 3.54 -2.84
N ALA A 93 8.94 4.20 -3.65
CA ALA A 93 10.37 3.88 -3.77
C ALA A 93 11.07 3.95 -2.40
N ARG A 94 10.88 5.04 -1.66
CA ARG A 94 11.52 5.23 -0.35
C ARG A 94 11.12 4.15 0.66
N VAL A 95 9.81 3.86 0.78
CA VAL A 95 9.35 2.85 1.74
C VAL A 95 9.82 1.45 1.37
N ASN A 96 9.81 1.11 0.08
CA ASN A 96 10.35 -0.17 -0.38
C ASN A 96 11.86 -0.30 -0.11
N GLU A 97 12.64 0.77 -0.32
CA GLU A 97 14.06 0.78 0.02
C GLU A 97 14.31 0.60 1.51
N GLU A 98 13.49 1.21 2.35
CA GLU A 98 13.60 1.09 3.81
C GLU A 98 13.27 -0.33 4.30
N ILE A 99 12.29 -0.99 3.69
CA ILE A 99 11.87 -2.35 4.05
C ILE A 99 12.81 -3.41 3.44
N PHE A 100 13.10 -3.33 2.15
CA PHE A 100 13.78 -4.40 1.39
C PHE A 100 15.25 -4.12 1.08
N GLY A 101 15.71 -2.88 1.29
CA GLY A 101 17.04 -2.43 0.90
C GLY A 101 17.11 -1.92 -0.55
N SER A 102 17.97 -0.93 -0.81
CA SER A 102 18.04 -0.20 -2.09
C SER A 102 18.44 -1.06 -3.31
N LYS A 103 19.04 -2.22 -3.08
CA LYS A 103 19.45 -3.16 -4.17
C LYS A 103 18.33 -4.11 -4.60
N VAL A 104 17.30 -4.25 -3.77
CA VAL A 104 16.17 -5.15 -3.98
C VAL A 104 14.92 -4.36 -4.36
N ALA A 105 14.76 -3.18 -3.78
CA ALA A 105 13.54 -2.41 -3.83
C ALA A 105 13.19 -1.88 -5.23
N TYR A 106 11.91 -1.95 -5.56
CA TYR A 106 11.27 -1.23 -6.65
C TYR A 106 9.85 -0.83 -6.21
N GLU A 107 9.21 0.09 -6.92
CA GLU A 107 7.99 0.78 -6.44
C GLU A 107 6.84 -0.14 -6.05
N THR A 108 6.65 -1.28 -6.75
CA THR A 108 5.51 -2.17 -6.56
C THR A 108 5.82 -3.40 -5.69
N LEU A 109 7.06 -3.59 -5.21
CA LEU A 109 7.49 -4.81 -4.54
C LEU A 109 6.63 -5.16 -3.31
N LEU A 110 6.41 -4.20 -2.42
CA LEU A 110 5.60 -4.41 -1.20
C LEU A 110 4.15 -4.79 -1.56
N GLU A 111 3.57 -4.09 -2.52
CA GLU A 111 2.22 -4.37 -3.02
C GLU A 111 2.14 -5.76 -3.62
N GLU A 112 3.10 -6.16 -4.46
CA GLU A 112 3.15 -7.48 -5.09
C GLU A 112 3.23 -8.61 -4.05
N VAL A 113 4.06 -8.42 -3.01
CA VAL A 113 4.17 -9.41 -1.93
C VAL A 113 2.88 -9.51 -1.12
N ILE A 114 2.23 -8.39 -0.77
CA ILE A 114 0.97 -8.37 -0.01
C ILE A 114 -0.16 -9.02 -0.82
N GLU A 115 -0.24 -8.72 -2.10
CA GLU A 115 -1.26 -9.23 -3.03
C GLU A 115 -0.99 -10.67 -3.50
N GLY A 116 0.18 -11.24 -3.18
CA GLY A 116 0.56 -12.55 -3.69
C GLY A 116 0.75 -12.57 -5.20
N LYS A 117 1.25 -11.48 -5.79
CA LYS A 117 1.61 -11.36 -7.21
C LYS A 117 3.02 -11.91 -7.46
N ASP A 118 3.38 -12.12 -8.74
CA ASP A 118 4.76 -12.43 -9.09
C ASP A 118 5.64 -11.22 -8.79
N ILE A 119 6.77 -11.44 -8.11
CA ILE A 119 7.80 -10.41 -7.91
C ILE A 119 8.82 -10.46 -9.06
N PHE A 120 9.56 -9.37 -9.29
CA PHE A 120 10.58 -9.30 -10.35
C PHE A 120 10.06 -9.82 -11.72
N LYS A 121 8.81 -9.49 -12.05
CA LYS A 121 8.14 -9.92 -13.32
C LYS A 121 8.09 -11.44 -13.50
N GLY A 122 8.14 -12.21 -12.41
CA GLY A 122 8.08 -13.67 -12.44
C GLY A 122 9.42 -14.36 -12.71
N GLU A 123 10.55 -13.65 -12.59
CA GLU A 123 11.88 -14.25 -12.72
C GLU A 123 12.06 -15.41 -11.74
N GLY A 124 12.70 -16.51 -12.20
CA GLY A 124 12.96 -17.69 -11.38
C GLY A 124 11.72 -18.44 -10.89
N LYS A 125 10.55 -18.22 -11.50
CA LYS A 125 9.28 -18.81 -11.08
C LYS A 125 9.21 -20.30 -11.38
N LEU A 126 8.89 -21.09 -10.35
CA LEU A 126 8.52 -22.49 -10.41
C LEU A 126 7.14 -22.70 -9.83
N THR A 127 6.36 -23.59 -10.44
CA THR A 127 5.01 -23.91 -9.93
C THR A 127 4.93 -25.42 -9.70
N GLU A 128 4.63 -25.83 -8.48
CA GLU A 128 4.54 -27.23 -8.10
C GLU A 128 3.40 -27.42 -7.09
N GLN A 129 2.45 -28.30 -7.41
CA GLN A 129 1.33 -28.69 -6.53
C GLN A 129 0.58 -27.51 -5.87
N GLY A 130 0.39 -26.40 -6.60
CA GLY A 130 -0.29 -25.21 -6.07
C GLY A 130 0.59 -24.26 -5.24
N LEU A 131 1.87 -24.59 -5.06
CA LEU A 131 2.88 -23.70 -4.55
C LEU A 131 3.61 -23.04 -5.72
N ILE A 132 3.70 -21.73 -5.67
CA ILE A 132 4.54 -20.93 -6.57
C ILE A 132 5.73 -20.45 -5.78
N ARG A 133 6.92 -20.72 -6.28
CA ARG A 133 8.19 -20.31 -5.67
C ARG A 133 9.01 -19.53 -6.68
N GLN A 134 9.65 -18.46 -6.21
CA GLN A 134 10.71 -17.75 -6.94
C GLN A 134 11.95 -17.78 -6.05
N HIS A 135 13.10 -18.12 -6.62
CA HIS A 135 14.38 -18.05 -5.93
C HIS A 135 15.33 -17.20 -6.78
N LEU A 136 15.70 -16.05 -6.24
CA LEU A 136 16.48 -15.03 -6.90
C LEU A 136 17.78 -14.81 -6.12
N VAL A 137 18.91 -14.98 -6.76
CA VAL A 137 20.22 -14.89 -6.13
C VAL A 137 21.11 -13.92 -6.89
N SER A 138 21.70 -12.99 -6.15
CA SER A 138 22.72 -12.07 -6.65
C SER A 138 23.75 -11.77 -5.53
N PRO A 139 24.83 -11.04 -5.80
CA PRO A 139 25.73 -10.60 -4.73
C PRO A 139 25.05 -9.74 -3.64
N ASP A 140 23.96 -9.06 -3.97
CA ASP A 140 23.26 -8.11 -3.11
C ASP A 140 22.01 -8.69 -2.42
N TYR A 141 21.49 -9.85 -2.84
CA TYR A 141 20.32 -10.50 -2.27
C TYR A 141 20.28 -12.02 -2.48
N ASP A 142 19.62 -12.72 -1.57
CA ASP A 142 19.23 -14.14 -1.67
C ASP A 142 17.76 -14.25 -1.26
N ILE A 143 16.88 -14.09 -2.25
CA ILE A 143 15.44 -13.98 -2.06
C ILE A 143 14.77 -15.32 -2.33
N VAL A 144 14.01 -15.81 -1.35
CA VAL A 144 13.02 -16.87 -1.52
C VAL A 144 11.65 -16.23 -1.35
N TYR A 145 10.85 -16.31 -2.39
CA TYR A 145 9.46 -15.88 -2.37
C TYR A 145 8.53 -17.06 -2.68
N GLU A 146 7.60 -17.30 -1.80
CA GLU A 146 6.63 -18.39 -1.91
C GLU A 146 5.21 -17.84 -1.77
N ARG A 147 4.30 -18.39 -2.57
CA ARG A 147 2.87 -18.10 -2.45
C ARG A 147 2.03 -19.35 -2.72
N SER A 148 0.95 -19.47 -1.99
CA SER A 148 -0.03 -20.55 -2.09
C SER A 148 -1.40 -20.05 -1.61
N LEU A 149 -2.41 -20.94 -1.59
CA LEU A 149 -3.69 -20.65 -0.94
C LEU A 149 -3.57 -20.39 0.57
N LYS A 150 -2.44 -20.72 1.20
CA LYS A 150 -2.20 -20.47 2.63
C LYS A 150 -1.57 -19.11 2.90
N GLY A 151 -1.22 -18.36 1.87
CA GLY A 151 -0.62 -17.03 1.98
C GLY A 151 0.70 -16.88 1.21
N THR A 152 1.43 -15.83 1.56
CA THR A 152 2.70 -15.43 0.94
C THR A 152 3.84 -15.42 1.96
N LEU A 153 5.04 -15.71 1.50
CA LEU A 153 6.28 -15.56 2.26
C LEU A 153 7.36 -14.99 1.36
N PHE A 154 7.81 -13.80 1.69
CA PHE A 154 9.04 -13.20 1.16
C PHE A 154 10.14 -13.30 2.21
N ARG A 155 11.34 -13.70 1.82
CA ARG A 155 12.52 -13.72 2.68
C ARG A 155 13.76 -13.40 1.88
N ASP A 156 14.48 -12.37 2.30
CA ASP A 156 15.84 -12.08 1.84
C ASP A 156 16.83 -12.38 2.96
N ARG A 157 17.74 -13.33 2.71
CA ARG A 157 18.72 -13.78 3.69
C ARG A 157 19.87 -12.80 3.88
N ILE A 158 20.26 -12.11 2.80
CA ILE A 158 21.37 -11.12 2.84
C ILE A 158 20.92 -9.88 3.59
N ASN A 159 19.76 -9.32 3.22
CA ASN A 159 19.24 -8.10 3.82
C ASN A 159 18.45 -8.35 5.13
N LYS A 160 18.34 -9.63 5.57
CA LYS A 160 17.65 -10.03 6.81
C LYS A 160 16.21 -9.53 6.89
N THR A 161 15.54 -9.47 5.75
CA THR A 161 14.15 -9.03 5.62
C THR A 161 13.24 -10.23 5.43
N ALA A 162 12.10 -10.23 6.10
CA ALA A 162 11.03 -11.21 5.89
C ALA A 162 9.67 -10.53 6.00
N LEU A 163 8.79 -10.87 5.07
CA LEU A 163 7.37 -10.49 5.09
C LEU A 163 6.55 -11.76 4.84
N MET A 164 5.67 -12.10 5.77
CA MET A 164 4.75 -13.23 5.63
C MET A 164 3.33 -12.75 5.90
N ILE A 165 2.42 -13.13 5.02
CA ILE A 165 0.98 -12.94 5.19
C ILE A 165 0.33 -14.30 5.03
N LYS A 166 -0.25 -14.81 6.11
CA LYS A 166 -0.82 -16.15 6.16
C LYS A 166 -2.31 -16.09 6.48
N GLU A 167 -3.08 -16.95 5.82
CA GLU A 167 -4.49 -17.17 6.15
C GLU A 167 -4.64 -17.66 7.60
N LEU A 168 -5.68 -17.20 8.30
CA LEU A 168 -6.06 -17.65 9.64
C LEU A 168 -7.00 -18.82 9.59
#